data_fb4f1bf1d400d6dcd9bcf1ee3fe4375e
#
_entry.id   fb4f1bf1d400d6dcd9bcf1ee3fe4375e
#
_cell.length_a   1.000
_cell.length_b   1.000
_cell.length_c   1.000
_cell.angle_alpha   90.00
_cell.angle_beta   90.00
_cell.angle_gamma   90.00
#
_symmetry.space_group_name_H-M   'P 1'
#
loop_
_entity.id
_entity.type
_entity.pdbx_description
1 polymer ?
#
loop_
_entity_poly.entity_id
_entity_poly.type
_entity_poly.pdbx_seq_one_letter_code
_entity_poly.pdbx_strand_id
1 'polypeptide(L)'
;MSDSIDLNATEAETAVHVCFLMLPEYTLSAFSNAVGILRMANRLTDRRLYSWSVCSLDGQPLISSAGLELSIDGSLEDAADANIMMVCGGYQVKKYCGKALTDGLRKVAKKKIPIGGIDTGTYALAVAGLLDGYRCTIHWENLSSLREEFPRLEIASSLFVIDRDRYTCSGGISSIDLMLNLVASIHGHQLVQEISEQF
;
A
#
# COMPACT_ATOMS: atom_id res chain seq x y z
N MET A 1 -5.30 47.98 -26.20
CA MET A 1 -5.72 47.16 -25.08
C MET A 1 -5.63 45.73 -25.56
N SER A 2 -4.54 45.07 -25.19
CA SER A 2 -4.26 43.70 -25.57
C SER A 2 -4.44 42.87 -24.30
N ASP A 3 -5.54 42.14 -24.23
CA ASP A 3 -5.77 41.14 -23.17
C ASP A 3 -4.85 39.97 -23.43
N SER A 4 -3.74 39.95 -22.72
CA SER A 4 -2.89 38.76 -22.61
C SER A 4 -3.59 37.73 -21.72
N ILE A 5 -4.12 36.68 -22.35
CA ILE A 5 -4.64 35.50 -21.67
C ILE A 5 -3.44 34.81 -20.99
N ASP A 6 -3.45 34.83 -19.68
CA ASP A 6 -2.46 34.14 -18.84
C ASP A 6 -2.71 32.61 -18.90
N LEU A 7 -1.95 31.92 -19.77
CA LEU A 7 -2.06 30.48 -20.04
C LEU A 7 -1.35 29.59 -18.97
N ASN A 8 -1.07 30.11 -17.80
CA ASN A 8 -0.34 29.40 -16.73
C ASN A 8 -1.19 28.99 -15.52
N ALA A 9 -2.48 28.83 -15.65
CA ALA A 9 -3.25 28.06 -14.67
C ALA A 9 -3.15 26.58 -15.02
N THR A 10 -2.00 25.95 -14.76
CA THR A 10 -1.91 24.49 -14.65
C THR A 10 -2.85 24.07 -13.53
N GLU A 11 -3.91 23.35 -13.88
CA GLU A 11 -4.75 22.66 -12.91
C GLU A 11 -3.81 21.92 -11.94
N ALA A 12 -3.88 22.27 -10.66
CA ALA A 12 -3.10 21.57 -9.64
C ALA A 12 -3.63 20.12 -9.62
N GLU A 13 -2.91 19.22 -10.28
CA GLU A 13 -3.19 17.79 -10.18
C GLU A 13 -3.26 17.44 -8.69
N THR A 14 -4.43 16.97 -8.25
CA THR A 14 -4.62 16.55 -6.86
C THR A 14 -3.69 15.38 -6.57
N ALA A 15 -2.86 15.53 -5.53
CA ALA A 15 -1.91 14.49 -5.14
C ALA A 15 -2.63 13.17 -4.88
N VAL A 16 -2.05 12.06 -5.37
CA VAL A 16 -2.57 10.72 -5.08
C VAL A 16 -2.34 10.42 -3.59
N HIS A 17 -3.42 10.24 -2.84
CA HIS A 17 -3.35 9.94 -1.41
C HIS A 17 -3.29 8.43 -1.17
N VAL A 18 -2.20 7.95 -0.55
CA VAL A 18 -2.00 6.54 -0.18
C VAL A 18 -2.19 6.39 1.33
N CYS A 19 -3.17 5.61 1.76
CA CYS A 19 -3.34 5.25 3.15
C CYS A 19 -2.64 3.92 3.44
N PHE A 20 -1.74 3.91 4.42
CA PHE A 20 -1.09 2.71 4.93
C PHE A 20 -1.80 2.24 6.20
N LEU A 21 -2.56 1.15 6.09
CA LEU A 21 -3.16 0.48 7.24
C LEU A 21 -2.12 -0.44 7.88
N MET A 22 -1.67 -0.08 9.06
CA MET A 22 -0.68 -0.83 9.81
C MET A 22 -1.35 -1.89 10.68
N LEU A 23 -0.84 -3.11 10.62
CA LEU A 23 -1.19 -4.15 11.57
C LEU A 23 -0.12 -4.26 12.67
N PRO A 24 -0.46 -4.67 13.91
CA PRO A 24 0.56 -4.86 14.94
C PRO A 24 1.70 -5.75 14.46
N GLU A 25 2.92 -5.48 14.92
CA GLU A 25 4.15 -6.20 14.53
C GLU A 25 4.46 -6.14 13.02
N TYR A 26 4.00 -5.08 12.33
CA TYR A 26 4.30 -4.85 10.92
C TYR A 26 5.81 -4.79 10.64
N THR A 27 6.21 -5.13 9.43
CA THR A 27 7.61 -5.06 8.99
C THR A 27 8.00 -3.62 8.65
N LEU A 28 8.77 -2.99 9.57
CA LEU A 28 9.15 -1.58 9.45
C LEU A 28 9.87 -1.26 8.14
N SER A 29 10.82 -2.10 7.72
CA SER A 29 11.57 -1.89 6.48
C SER A 29 10.66 -1.90 5.24
N ALA A 30 9.68 -2.80 5.19
CA ALA A 30 8.75 -2.87 4.06
C ALA A 30 7.88 -1.60 3.95
N PHE A 31 7.40 -1.09 5.08
CA PHE A 31 6.65 0.16 5.14
C PHE A 31 7.53 1.37 4.78
N SER A 32 8.71 1.51 5.40
CA SER A 32 9.60 2.65 5.16
C SER A 32 10.08 2.71 3.71
N ASN A 33 10.34 1.58 3.07
CA ASN A 33 10.68 1.48 1.66
C ASN A 33 9.53 1.99 0.78
N ALA A 34 8.28 1.56 1.08
CA ALA A 34 7.12 2.00 0.31
C ALA A 34 6.91 3.52 0.38
N VAL A 35 6.95 4.10 1.59
CA VAL A 35 6.86 5.56 1.78
C VAL A 35 8.06 6.28 1.15
N GLY A 36 9.26 5.68 1.22
CA GLY A 36 10.49 6.21 0.64
C GLY A 36 10.36 6.50 -0.86
N ILE A 37 9.72 5.61 -1.62
CA ILE A 37 9.48 5.78 -3.06
C ILE A 37 8.55 6.97 -3.32
N LEU A 38 7.44 7.08 -2.60
CA LEU A 38 6.50 8.20 -2.75
C LEU A 38 7.15 9.55 -2.41
N ARG A 39 7.91 9.58 -1.32
CA ARG A 39 8.69 10.76 -0.92
C ARG A 39 9.71 11.16 -1.99
N MET A 40 10.37 10.17 -2.61
CA MET A 40 11.37 10.44 -3.64
C MET A 40 10.73 10.97 -4.92
N ALA A 41 9.56 10.45 -5.31
CA ALA A 41 8.80 10.97 -6.44
C ALA A 41 8.46 12.46 -6.26
N ASN A 42 8.00 12.85 -5.06
CA ASN A 42 7.74 14.26 -4.75
C ASN A 42 9.02 15.11 -4.81
N ARG A 43 10.11 14.60 -4.24
CA ARG A 43 11.38 15.34 -4.18
C ARG A 43 11.98 15.61 -5.55
N LEU A 44 12.01 14.60 -6.43
CA LEU A 44 12.66 14.72 -7.74
C LEU A 44 11.87 15.60 -8.71
N THR A 45 10.56 15.64 -8.55
CA THR A 45 9.69 16.48 -9.41
C THR A 45 9.47 17.89 -8.87
N ASP A 46 9.92 18.16 -7.64
CA ASP A 46 9.57 19.39 -6.89
C ASP A 46 8.04 19.67 -6.87
N ARG A 47 7.26 18.58 -6.90
CA ARG A 47 5.78 18.60 -6.91
C ARG A 47 5.24 17.65 -5.85
N ARG A 48 4.07 17.96 -5.30
CA ARG A 48 3.36 17.05 -4.41
C ARG A 48 2.52 16.06 -5.23
N LEU A 49 3.19 15.07 -5.87
CA LEU A 49 2.52 14.00 -6.63
C LEU A 49 1.78 13.04 -5.71
N TYR A 50 2.32 12.80 -4.51
CA TYR A 50 1.78 11.89 -3.52
C TYR A 50 1.63 12.54 -2.16
N SER A 51 0.61 12.17 -1.46
CA SER A 51 0.47 12.34 -0.02
C SER A 51 0.18 10.98 0.61
N TRP A 52 0.43 10.84 1.88
CA TRP A 52 0.13 9.59 2.60
C TRP A 52 -0.34 9.87 4.01
N SER A 53 -1.08 8.91 4.54
CA SER A 53 -1.44 8.80 5.93
C SER A 53 -1.19 7.38 6.43
N VAL A 54 -1.01 7.26 7.72
CA VAL A 54 -0.81 5.99 8.42
C VAL A 54 -1.97 5.78 9.37
N CYS A 55 -2.68 4.69 9.20
CA CYS A 55 -3.79 4.37 10.08
C CYS A 55 -3.60 3.00 10.75
N SER A 56 -4.26 2.80 11.89
CA SER A 56 -4.44 1.50 12.53
C SER A 56 -5.93 1.16 12.56
N LEU A 57 -6.28 -0.03 13.04
CA LEU A 57 -7.68 -0.43 13.11
C LEU A 57 -8.52 0.54 13.96
N ASP A 58 -7.97 1.00 15.08
CA ASP A 58 -8.64 1.79 16.11
C ASP A 58 -8.02 3.19 16.33
N GLY A 59 -7.03 3.59 15.51
CA GLY A 59 -6.34 4.87 15.62
C GLY A 59 -5.25 4.91 16.70
N GLN A 60 -4.96 3.77 17.36
CA GLN A 60 -3.94 3.74 18.40
C GLN A 60 -2.55 3.49 17.81
N PRO A 61 -1.48 4.05 18.43
CA PRO A 61 -0.11 3.77 18.07
C PRO A 61 0.19 2.27 18.05
N LEU A 62 1.08 1.85 17.16
CA LEU A 62 1.48 0.47 16.97
C LEU A 62 2.99 0.29 17.07
N ILE A 63 3.38 -0.87 17.57
CA ILE A 63 4.78 -1.29 17.64
C ILE A 63 5.08 -2.20 16.45
N SER A 64 6.15 -1.88 15.71
CA SER A 64 6.68 -2.70 14.62
C SER A 64 7.32 -3.98 15.16
N SER A 65 7.59 -4.95 14.28
CA SER A 65 8.37 -6.15 14.60
C SER A 65 9.81 -5.84 15.06
N ALA A 66 10.31 -4.62 14.79
CA ALA A 66 11.59 -4.12 15.28
C ALA A 66 11.52 -3.45 16.66
N GLY A 67 10.36 -3.43 17.32
CA GLY A 67 10.16 -2.81 18.63
C GLY A 67 10.04 -1.28 18.61
N LEU A 68 9.91 -0.66 17.43
CA LEU A 68 9.76 0.79 17.29
C LEU A 68 8.28 1.16 17.19
N GLU A 69 7.87 2.14 17.99
CA GLU A 69 6.52 2.68 17.94
C GLU A 69 6.37 3.66 16.75
N LEU A 70 5.23 3.58 16.09
CA LEU A 70 4.83 4.48 15.02
C LEU A 70 3.61 5.28 15.45
N SER A 71 3.70 6.60 15.32
CA SER A 71 2.54 7.48 15.43
C SER A 71 1.54 7.21 14.31
N ILE A 72 0.27 7.26 14.65
CA ILE A 72 -0.85 6.95 13.75
C ILE A 72 -1.67 8.23 13.52
N ASP A 73 -2.03 8.50 12.27
CA ASP A 73 -2.80 9.68 11.90
C ASP A 73 -4.31 9.52 12.17
N GLY A 74 -4.80 8.28 12.22
CA GLY A 74 -6.22 8.00 12.47
C GLY A 74 -6.57 6.51 12.43
N SER A 75 -7.85 6.23 12.53
CA SER A 75 -8.38 4.86 12.44
C SER A 75 -8.63 4.42 11.00
N LEU A 76 -8.90 3.13 10.80
CA LEU A 76 -9.35 2.60 9.49
C LEU A 76 -10.65 3.28 9.00
N GLU A 77 -11.50 3.75 9.91
CA GLU A 77 -12.74 4.44 9.54
C GLU A 77 -12.45 5.84 8.97
N ASP A 78 -11.38 6.50 9.46
CA ASP A 78 -10.95 7.83 9.00
C ASP A 78 -10.23 7.77 7.64
N ALA A 79 -9.79 6.58 7.20
CA ALA A 79 -9.11 6.37 5.92
C ALA A 79 -10.04 6.49 4.68
N ALA A 80 -11.17 7.18 4.84
CA ALA A 80 -12.27 7.24 3.87
C ALA A 80 -11.89 7.87 2.53
N ASP A 81 -10.94 8.78 2.50
CA ASP A 81 -10.61 9.62 1.33
C ASP A 81 -9.31 9.18 0.62
N ALA A 82 -8.79 8.01 0.94
CA ALA A 82 -7.62 7.47 0.26
C ALA A 82 -7.93 7.13 -1.20
N ASN A 83 -6.99 7.43 -2.10
CA ASN A 83 -7.04 6.95 -3.48
C ASN A 83 -6.56 5.50 -3.59
N ILE A 84 -5.66 5.08 -2.70
CA ILE A 84 -5.10 3.73 -2.63
C ILE A 84 -4.95 3.36 -1.15
N MET A 85 -5.26 2.11 -0.79
CA MET A 85 -4.98 1.58 0.54
C MET A 85 -3.97 0.45 0.47
N MET A 86 -2.93 0.50 1.33
CA MET A 86 -1.93 -0.55 1.49
C MET A 86 -1.97 -1.11 2.89
N VAL A 87 -2.30 -2.39 3.04
CA VAL A 87 -2.29 -3.09 4.33
C VAL A 87 -0.87 -3.60 4.60
N CYS A 88 -0.23 -3.09 5.64
CA CYS A 88 1.12 -3.47 6.04
C CYS A 88 1.06 -4.50 7.17
N GLY A 89 1.47 -5.72 6.87
CA GLY A 89 1.57 -6.80 7.84
C GLY A 89 3.02 -7.08 8.26
N GLY A 90 3.19 -8.07 9.08
CA GLY A 90 4.47 -8.54 9.59
C GLY A 90 4.29 -9.84 10.37
N TYR A 91 4.91 -9.92 11.54
CA TYR A 91 4.90 -11.14 12.35
C TYR A 91 3.51 -11.44 12.91
N GLN A 92 3.16 -12.72 13.03
CA GLN A 92 1.90 -13.22 13.61
C GLN A 92 0.60 -12.60 13.03
N VAL A 93 0.57 -12.22 11.77
CA VAL A 93 -0.57 -11.55 11.13
C VAL A 93 -1.92 -12.21 11.40
N LYS A 94 -1.98 -13.54 11.48
CA LYS A 94 -3.23 -14.30 11.72
C LYS A 94 -3.94 -13.87 13.00
N LYS A 95 -3.19 -13.52 14.04
CA LYS A 95 -3.69 -13.07 15.34
C LYS A 95 -4.50 -11.77 15.24
N TYR A 96 -4.18 -10.95 14.26
CA TYR A 96 -4.75 -9.60 14.08
C TYR A 96 -5.87 -9.53 13.04
N CYS A 97 -6.10 -10.61 12.28
CA CYS A 97 -7.13 -10.67 11.23
C CYS A 97 -8.53 -11.02 11.75
N GLY A 98 -8.95 -10.34 12.83
CA GLY A 98 -10.28 -10.52 13.41
C GLY A 98 -11.41 -9.86 12.60
N LYS A 99 -12.67 -10.08 13.06
CA LYS A 99 -13.87 -9.60 12.37
C LYS A 99 -13.89 -8.09 12.14
N ALA A 100 -13.44 -7.29 13.12
CA ALA A 100 -13.41 -5.83 12.99
C ALA A 100 -12.53 -5.36 11.81
N LEU A 101 -11.33 -5.93 11.66
CA LEU A 101 -10.42 -5.63 10.53
C LEU A 101 -11.05 -6.04 9.20
N THR A 102 -11.55 -7.28 9.10
CA THR A 102 -12.09 -7.79 7.83
C THR A 102 -13.35 -7.06 7.39
N ASP A 103 -14.23 -6.69 8.31
CA ASP A 103 -15.41 -5.88 8.00
C ASP A 103 -15.01 -4.44 7.59
N GLY A 104 -14.01 -3.86 8.24
CA GLY A 104 -13.45 -2.55 7.87
C GLY A 104 -12.86 -2.57 6.45
N LEU A 105 -12.03 -3.56 6.13
CA LEU A 105 -11.45 -3.73 4.78
C LEU A 105 -12.54 -3.91 3.71
N ARG A 106 -13.59 -4.68 4.01
CA ARG A 106 -14.74 -4.83 3.09
C ARG A 106 -15.50 -3.52 2.89
N LYS A 107 -15.62 -2.66 3.93
CA LYS A 107 -16.23 -1.32 3.78
C LYS A 107 -15.39 -0.45 2.85
N VAL A 108 -14.06 -0.46 3.01
CA VAL A 108 -13.13 0.27 2.13
C VAL A 108 -13.23 -0.23 0.69
N ALA A 109 -13.25 -1.54 0.47
CA ALA A 109 -13.35 -2.14 -0.86
C ALA A 109 -14.63 -1.73 -1.62
N LYS A 110 -15.73 -1.45 -0.91
CA LYS A 110 -16.96 -0.94 -1.53
C LYS A 110 -16.80 0.42 -2.21
N LYS A 111 -15.77 1.18 -1.84
CA LYS A 111 -15.44 2.47 -2.48
C LYS A 111 -14.75 2.31 -3.83
N LYS A 112 -14.41 1.07 -4.23
CA LYS A 112 -13.75 0.72 -5.48
C LYS A 112 -12.38 1.40 -5.67
N ILE A 113 -11.70 1.69 -4.57
CA ILE A 113 -10.30 2.14 -4.60
C ILE A 113 -9.37 0.92 -4.72
N PRO A 114 -8.19 1.07 -5.34
CA PRO A 114 -7.16 0.05 -5.30
C PRO A 114 -6.74 -0.31 -3.88
N ILE A 115 -6.57 -1.62 -3.62
CA ILE A 115 -6.16 -2.11 -2.30
C ILE A 115 -4.97 -3.05 -2.48
N GLY A 116 -3.95 -2.88 -1.64
CA GLY A 116 -2.77 -3.72 -1.66
C GLY A 116 -2.42 -4.34 -0.30
N GLY A 117 -1.59 -5.38 -0.36
CA GLY A 117 -0.98 -6.02 0.80
C GLY A 117 0.54 -6.00 0.70
N ILE A 118 1.19 -5.43 1.70
CA ILE A 118 2.64 -5.43 1.86
C ILE A 118 3.01 -6.49 2.89
N ASP A 119 3.95 -7.37 2.53
CA ASP A 119 4.38 -8.47 3.39
C ASP A 119 3.21 -9.42 3.69
N THR A 120 2.93 -9.71 4.94
CA THR A 120 1.79 -10.54 5.35
C THR A 120 0.45 -9.78 5.36
N GLY A 121 0.43 -8.49 5.03
CA GLY A 121 -0.82 -7.73 4.83
C GLY A 121 -1.74 -8.36 3.78
N THR A 122 -1.16 -9.09 2.82
CA THR A 122 -1.92 -9.92 1.86
C THR A 122 -2.82 -10.95 2.55
N TYR A 123 -2.39 -11.52 3.68
CA TYR A 123 -3.23 -12.47 4.44
C TYR A 123 -4.52 -11.81 4.95
N ALA A 124 -4.45 -10.57 5.44
CA ALA A 124 -5.64 -9.84 5.88
C ALA A 124 -6.65 -9.63 4.73
N LEU A 125 -6.15 -9.35 3.52
CA LEU A 125 -6.98 -9.22 2.32
C LEU A 125 -7.62 -10.57 1.93
N ALA A 126 -6.88 -11.68 2.05
CA ALA A 126 -7.39 -13.01 1.79
C ALA A 126 -8.53 -13.39 2.77
N VAL A 127 -8.34 -13.17 4.09
CA VAL A 127 -9.38 -13.40 5.11
C VAL A 127 -10.60 -12.51 4.88
N ALA A 128 -10.40 -11.29 4.39
CA ALA A 128 -11.50 -10.40 4.03
C ALA A 128 -12.23 -10.81 2.74
N GLY A 129 -11.73 -11.82 1.98
CA GLY A 129 -12.30 -12.25 0.70
C GLY A 129 -12.07 -11.24 -0.45
N LEU A 130 -11.06 -10.37 -0.30
CA LEU A 130 -10.79 -9.29 -1.27
C LEU A 130 -9.81 -9.70 -2.38
N LEU A 131 -9.33 -10.95 -2.35
CA LEU A 131 -8.43 -11.52 -3.35
C LEU A 131 -9.09 -12.61 -4.20
N ASP A 132 -10.38 -12.88 -4.02
CA ASP A 132 -11.11 -13.88 -4.80
C ASP A 132 -11.12 -13.48 -6.28
N GLY A 133 -10.58 -14.35 -7.16
CA GLY A 133 -10.44 -14.11 -8.59
C GLY A 133 -9.32 -13.12 -8.97
N TYR A 134 -8.42 -12.85 -8.05
CA TYR A 134 -7.20 -12.08 -8.28
C TYR A 134 -5.97 -12.95 -8.10
N ARG A 135 -4.93 -12.64 -8.87
CA ARG A 135 -3.58 -13.14 -8.63
C ARG A 135 -2.92 -12.32 -7.53
N CYS A 136 -2.21 -12.97 -6.61
CA CYS A 136 -1.55 -12.29 -5.48
C CYS A 136 -0.24 -12.97 -5.10
N THR A 137 0.54 -12.32 -4.24
CA THR A 137 1.70 -12.91 -3.56
C THR A 137 1.73 -12.46 -2.10
N ILE A 138 2.54 -13.12 -1.29
CA ILE A 138 2.71 -12.84 0.14
C ILE A 138 4.18 -13.12 0.51
N HIS A 139 4.58 -12.75 1.72
CA HIS A 139 5.88 -13.12 2.25
C HIS A 139 6.15 -14.62 2.08
N TRP A 140 7.36 -14.96 1.63
CA TRP A 140 7.70 -16.32 1.18
C TRP A 140 7.47 -17.40 2.23
N GLU A 141 7.69 -17.10 3.53
CA GLU A 141 7.41 -18.02 4.64
C GLU A 141 5.91 -18.38 4.77
N ASN A 142 5.03 -17.52 4.28
CA ASN A 142 3.58 -17.68 4.39
C ASN A 142 2.94 -18.29 3.13
N LEU A 143 3.70 -18.47 2.03
CA LEU A 143 3.16 -18.99 0.76
C LEU A 143 2.47 -20.34 0.92
N SER A 144 3.10 -21.29 1.60
CA SER A 144 2.53 -22.63 1.79
C SER A 144 1.26 -22.60 2.61
N SER A 145 1.27 -21.87 3.75
CA SER A 145 0.08 -21.79 4.61
C SER A 145 -1.07 -21.03 3.94
N LEU A 146 -0.76 -19.99 3.15
CA LEU A 146 -1.80 -19.25 2.42
C LEU A 146 -2.46 -20.14 1.36
N ARG A 147 -1.69 -20.95 0.63
CA ARG A 147 -2.21 -21.91 -0.36
C ARG A 147 -3.08 -22.98 0.27
N GLU A 148 -2.70 -23.46 1.43
CA GLU A 148 -3.45 -24.47 2.18
C GLU A 148 -4.77 -23.92 2.72
N GLU A 149 -4.76 -22.72 3.28
CA GLU A 149 -5.96 -22.09 3.85
C GLU A 149 -6.90 -21.51 2.80
N PHE A 150 -6.35 -21.04 1.66
CA PHE A 150 -7.11 -20.41 0.58
C PHE A 150 -6.85 -21.10 -0.77
N PRO A 151 -7.27 -22.36 -0.96
CA PRO A 151 -6.91 -23.15 -2.14
C PRO A 151 -7.51 -22.63 -3.46
N ARG A 152 -8.44 -21.68 -3.41
CA ARG A 152 -9.04 -21.04 -4.59
C ARG A 152 -8.30 -19.78 -5.03
N LEU A 153 -7.37 -19.25 -4.25
CA LEU A 153 -6.60 -18.06 -4.63
C LEU A 153 -5.47 -18.45 -5.60
N GLU A 154 -5.24 -17.59 -6.58
CA GLU A 154 -4.10 -17.71 -7.50
C GLU A 154 -2.85 -17.07 -6.84
N ILE A 155 -2.06 -17.88 -6.12
CA ILE A 155 -0.92 -17.42 -5.34
C ILE A 155 0.38 -17.64 -6.07
N ALA A 156 1.02 -16.58 -6.54
CA ALA A 156 2.32 -16.58 -7.20
C ALA A 156 3.48 -16.59 -6.21
N SER A 157 4.58 -17.26 -6.60
CA SER A 157 5.87 -17.19 -5.88
C SER A 157 6.74 -16.10 -6.53
N SER A 158 6.27 -14.85 -6.54
CA SER A 158 6.96 -13.70 -7.10
C SER A 158 7.16 -12.62 -6.03
N LEU A 159 8.10 -11.69 -6.27
CA LEU A 159 8.39 -10.61 -5.33
C LEU A 159 7.19 -9.69 -5.14
N PHE A 160 6.47 -9.40 -6.22
CA PHE A 160 5.22 -8.66 -6.20
C PHE A 160 4.28 -9.12 -7.31
N VAL A 161 3.02 -8.78 -7.16
CA VAL A 161 1.95 -8.98 -8.15
C VAL A 161 1.08 -7.73 -8.19
N ILE A 162 0.82 -7.24 -9.39
CA ILE A 162 -0.20 -6.24 -9.67
C ILE A 162 -1.24 -6.93 -10.56
N ASP A 163 -2.45 -7.02 -10.09
CA ASP A 163 -3.57 -7.56 -10.85
C ASP A 163 -4.76 -6.61 -10.74
N ARG A 164 -5.00 -5.87 -11.81
CA ARG A 164 -6.05 -4.84 -11.88
C ARG A 164 -5.89 -3.81 -10.75
N ASP A 165 -6.79 -3.80 -9.80
CA ASP A 165 -6.82 -2.91 -8.63
C ASP A 165 -6.31 -3.59 -7.34
N ARG A 166 -5.56 -4.68 -7.46
CA ARG A 166 -4.91 -5.39 -6.34
C ARG A 166 -3.40 -5.34 -6.48
N TYR A 167 -2.72 -4.95 -5.41
CA TYR A 167 -1.28 -4.75 -5.32
C TYR A 167 -0.73 -5.58 -4.16
N THR A 168 0.10 -6.57 -4.40
CA THR A 168 0.66 -7.40 -3.34
C THR A 168 2.15 -7.60 -3.50
N CYS A 169 2.91 -7.62 -2.39
CA CYS A 169 4.33 -7.94 -2.43
C CYS A 169 4.77 -8.76 -1.22
N SER A 170 5.91 -9.42 -1.36
CA SER A 170 6.50 -10.29 -0.33
C SER A 170 7.16 -9.52 0.83
N GLY A 171 7.09 -8.20 0.86
CA GLY A 171 7.67 -7.36 1.91
C GLY A 171 9.18 -7.09 1.72
N GLY A 172 9.79 -6.46 2.72
CA GLY A 172 11.20 -6.08 2.65
C GLY A 172 11.50 -5.18 1.45
N ILE A 173 12.50 -5.56 0.65
CA ILE A 173 12.93 -4.81 -0.55
C ILE A 173 11.86 -4.85 -1.66
N SER A 174 11.07 -5.91 -1.75
CA SER A 174 10.05 -6.04 -2.81
C SER A 174 8.94 -4.98 -2.76
N SER A 175 8.80 -4.29 -1.64
CA SER A 175 7.92 -3.12 -1.55
C SER A 175 8.43 -1.93 -2.38
N ILE A 176 9.75 -1.82 -2.59
CA ILE A 176 10.35 -0.85 -3.52
C ILE A 176 9.84 -1.15 -4.93
N ASP A 177 10.00 -2.39 -5.39
CA ASP A 177 9.60 -2.79 -6.75
C ASP A 177 8.10 -2.57 -6.98
N LEU A 178 7.27 -2.94 -6.00
CA LEU A 178 5.83 -2.71 -6.07
C LEU A 178 5.51 -1.22 -6.24
N MET A 179 6.09 -0.37 -5.40
CA MET A 179 5.81 1.06 -5.41
C MET A 179 6.41 1.77 -6.63
N LEU A 180 7.57 1.34 -7.13
CA LEU A 180 8.14 1.83 -8.39
C LEU A 180 7.19 1.52 -9.57
N ASN A 181 6.61 0.32 -9.61
CA ASN A 181 5.62 -0.03 -10.63
C ASN A 181 4.32 0.78 -10.48
N LEU A 182 3.87 1.07 -9.26
CA LEU A 182 2.75 1.99 -9.02
C LEU A 182 3.05 3.39 -9.58
N VAL A 183 4.22 3.95 -9.26
CA VAL A 183 4.67 5.25 -9.79
C VAL A 183 4.75 5.22 -11.31
N ALA A 184 5.32 4.15 -11.90
CA ALA A 184 5.42 4.00 -13.36
C ALA A 184 4.05 4.02 -14.04
N SER A 185 3.06 3.38 -13.45
CA SER A 185 1.70 3.30 -14.02
C SER A 185 0.98 4.64 -14.06
N ILE A 186 1.35 5.59 -13.18
CA ILE A 186 0.72 6.91 -13.07
C ILE A 186 1.56 8.01 -13.75
N HIS A 187 2.88 7.97 -13.58
CA HIS A 187 3.78 9.06 -13.99
C HIS A 187 4.82 8.65 -15.06
N GLY A 188 4.81 7.38 -15.48
CA GLY A 188 5.71 6.87 -16.52
C GLY A 188 7.06 6.40 -15.99
N HIS A 189 7.84 5.77 -16.89
CA HIS A 189 9.10 5.09 -16.53
C HIS A 189 10.28 6.01 -16.30
N GLN A 190 10.27 7.22 -16.84
CA GLN A 190 11.39 8.16 -16.66
C GLN A 190 11.57 8.53 -15.20
N LEU A 191 10.49 8.92 -14.51
CA LEU A 191 10.54 9.25 -13.09
C LEU A 191 11.01 8.05 -12.24
N VAL A 192 10.59 6.84 -12.60
CA VAL A 192 11.02 5.61 -11.90
C VAL A 192 12.52 5.39 -12.03
N GLN A 193 13.10 5.64 -13.21
CA GLN A 193 14.54 5.54 -13.40
C GLN A 193 15.30 6.53 -12.50
N GLU A 194 14.86 7.79 -12.46
CA GLU A 194 15.44 8.82 -11.59
C GLU A 194 15.31 8.46 -10.09
N ILE A 195 14.18 7.87 -9.68
CA ILE A 195 14.00 7.38 -8.31
C ILE A 195 14.96 6.23 -8.02
N SER A 196 15.08 5.26 -8.92
CA SER A 196 15.91 4.07 -8.73
C SER A 196 17.40 4.39 -8.56
N GLU A 197 17.88 5.51 -9.09
CA GLU A 197 19.25 6.00 -8.90
C GLU A 197 19.52 6.51 -7.48
N GLN A 198 18.48 6.66 -6.65
CA GLN A 198 18.58 7.17 -5.27
C GLN A 198 18.50 6.05 -4.21
N PHE A 199 18.24 4.80 -4.62
CA PHE A 199 18.15 3.61 -3.78
C PHE A 199 19.23 2.58 -4.15
#